data_588e6d3b97591a49fd521ca2d7ac45f1
#
_entry.id   588e6d3b97591a49fd521ca2d7ac45f1
#
_cell.length_a   1.000
_cell.length_b   1.000
_cell.length_c   1.000
_cell.angle_alpha   90.00
_cell.angle_beta   90.00
_cell.angle_gamma   90.00
#
_symmetry.space_group_name_H-M   'P 1'
#
loop_
_entity.id
_entity.type
_entity.pdbx_description
1 polymer ?
#
loop_
_entity_poly.entity_id
_entity_poly.type
_entity_poly.pdbx_seq_one_letter_code
_entity_poly.pdbx_strand_id
1 'polypeptide(L)'
;MKFTLYTANCTGNEKNILYPNQKVITSEADLKKAVVYDHVCAQYENFARSDANFLLSDVVPMDCDNDHSDDPKDWITQEKLASFLSDVAFAVTYSRHHMLAKGNKSARP
;
A
#
# COMPACT_ATOMS: atom_id res chain seq x y z
N MET A 1 16.93 -0.45 2.67
CA MET A 1 15.89 -0.59 1.62
C MET A 1 15.66 0.76 0.96
N LYS A 2 15.55 0.77 -0.34
CA LYS A 2 15.26 1.98 -1.11
C LYS A 2 14.25 1.64 -2.20
N PHE A 3 13.16 2.39 -2.27
CA PHE A 3 12.14 2.24 -3.30
C PHE A 3 11.39 3.55 -3.51
N THR A 4 10.55 3.62 -4.53
CA THR A 4 9.87 4.84 -4.93
C THR A 4 8.37 4.68 -4.83
N LEU A 5 7.70 5.67 -4.22
CA LEU A 5 6.26 5.83 -4.25
C LEU A 5 5.89 7.07 -5.05
N TYR A 6 4.70 7.08 -5.59
CA TYR A 6 4.13 8.21 -6.32
C TYR A 6 2.86 8.63 -5.61
N THR A 7 2.83 9.87 -5.12
CA THR A 7 1.72 10.34 -4.28
C THR A 7 0.87 11.36 -5.02
N ALA A 8 -0.41 11.35 -4.66
CA ALA A 8 -1.38 12.36 -5.07
C ALA A 8 -1.24 13.61 -4.19
N ASN A 9 -1.96 14.66 -4.56
CA ASN A 9 -2.11 15.86 -3.74
C ASN A 9 -3.32 15.80 -2.81
N CYS A 10 -3.92 14.63 -2.67
CA CYS A 10 -5.14 14.41 -1.90
C CYS A 10 -5.02 13.16 -1.03
N THR A 11 -5.96 13.00 -0.12
CA THR A 11 -6.08 11.85 0.76
C THR A 11 -7.52 11.35 0.73
N GLY A 12 -7.70 10.06 0.40
CA GLY A 12 -8.99 9.40 0.44
C GLY A 12 -9.95 9.75 -0.70
N ASN A 13 -9.44 10.17 -1.85
CA ASN A 13 -10.25 10.42 -3.04
C ASN A 13 -10.19 9.22 -3.99
N GLU A 14 -11.21 8.37 -3.96
CA GLU A 14 -11.28 7.16 -4.78
C GLU A 14 -11.32 7.44 -6.28
N LYS A 15 -11.74 8.63 -6.67
CA LYS A 15 -11.84 9.02 -8.09
C LYS A 15 -10.55 9.62 -8.63
N ASN A 16 -9.56 9.89 -7.77
CA ASN A 16 -8.29 10.44 -8.20
C ASN A 16 -7.50 9.42 -9.00
N ILE A 17 -6.97 9.83 -10.14
CA ILE A 17 -6.08 9.01 -10.98
C ILE A 17 -4.69 9.63 -11.12
N LEU A 18 -4.46 10.84 -10.58
CA LEU A 18 -3.19 11.57 -10.74
C LEU A 18 -2.30 11.40 -9.51
N TYR A 19 -1.07 10.98 -9.75
CA TYR A 19 -0.04 10.75 -8.72
C TYR A 19 1.27 11.40 -9.15
N PRO A 20 1.34 12.75 -9.11
CA PRO A 20 2.44 13.49 -9.73
C PRO A 20 3.70 13.58 -8.88
N ASN A 21 3.66 13.22 -7.60
CA ASN A 21 4.76 13.46 -6.68
C ASN A 21 5.61 12.20 -6.50
N GLN A 22 6.81 12.19 -7.04
CA GLN A 22 7.76 11.11 -6.85
C GLN A 22 8.42 11.23 -5.47
N LYS A 23 8.31 10.17 -4.66
CA LYS A 23 8.88 10.10 -3.31
C LYS A 23 9.83 8.93 -3.20
N VAL A 24 11.11 9.20 -3.02
CA VAL A 24 12.11 8.16 -2.76
C VAL A 24 12.09 7.83 -1.28
N ILE A 25 11.86 6.56 -0.97
CA ILE A 25 11.73 6.07 0.41
C ILE A 25 13.04 5.37 0.79
N THR A 26 13.73 5.91 1.78
CA THR A 26 14.98 5.34 2.30
C THR A 26 14.92 5.07 3.80
N SER A 27 13.85 5.49 4.46
CA SER A 27 13.66 5.33 5.90
C SER A 27 12.20 5.13 6.24
N GLU A 28 11.93 4.65 7.45
CA GLU A 28 10.55 4.56 7.95
C GLU A 28 9.88 5.93 8.03
N ALA A 29 10.62 6.96 8.38
CA ALA A 29 10.10 8.33 8.44
C ALA A 29 9.65 8.82 7.06
N ASP A 30 10.40 8.52 6.00
CA ASP A 30 10.01 8.84 4.62
C ASP A 30 8.70 8.13 4.25
N LEU A 31 8.58 6.86 4.59
CA LEU A 31 7.39 6.06 4.32
C LEU A 31 6.17 6.64 5.02
N LYS A 32 6.28 6.96 6.31
CA LYS A 32 5.18 7.54 7.08
C LYS A 32 4.66 8.85 6.49
N LYS A 33 5.55 9.69 5.99
CA LYS A 33 5.18 10.96 5.35
C LYS A 33 4.48 10.75 4.02
N ALA A 34 4.95 9.80 3.22
CA ALA A 34 4.41 9.53 1.89
C ALA A 34 3.01 8.92 1.94
N VAL A 35 2.77 7.96 2.83
CA VAL A 35 1.51 7.21 2.88
C VAL A 35 0.34 7.98 3.48
N VAL A 36 0.56 9.18 3.99
CA VAL A 36 -0.51 10.10 4.38
C VAL A 36 -1.39 10.47 3.18
N TYR A 37 -0.79 10.58 2.00
CA TYR A 37 -1.48 10.87 0.76
C TYR A 37 -1.88 9.59 0.05
N ASP A 38 -2.88 9.66 -0.82
CA ASP A 38 -3.17 8.57 -1.74
C ASP A 38 -1.92 8.31 -2.59
N HIS A 39 -1.57 7.05 -2.79
CA HIS A 39 -0.29 6.69 -3.40
C HIS A 39 -0.38 5.40 -4.21
N VAL A 40 0.57 5.26 -5.12
CA VAL A 40 0.78 4.04 -5.92
C VAL A 40 2.26 3.71 -5.94
N CYS A 41 2.57 2.48 -6.31
CA CYS A 41 3.94 1.97 -6.38
C CYS A 41 4.56 2.07 -7.78
N ALA A 42 3.83 2.55 -8.77
CA ALA A 42 4.26 2.60 -10.14
C ALA A 42 4.26 4.02 -10.69
N GLN A 43 5.19 4.27 -11.62
CA GLN A 43 5.16 5.46 -12.43
C GLN A 43 4.26 5.25 -13.63
N TYR A 44 3.41 6.21 -13.91
CA TYR A 44 2.50 6.22 -15.05
C TYR A 44 2.78 7.39 -15.97
N GLU A 45 2.56 7.18 -17.27
CA GLU A 45 2.68 8.24 -18.26
C GLU A 45 1.71 9.38 -17.91
N ASN A 46 2.20 10.62 -17.97
CA ASN A 46 1.46 11.82 -17.53
C ASN A 46 0.99 11.75 -16.07
N PHE A 47 1.62 10.89 -15.26
CA PHE A 47 1.25 10.63 -13.87
C PHE A 47 -0.19 10.15 -13.68
N ALA A 48 -0.84 9.70 -14.76
CA ALA A 48 -2.23 9.26 -14.75
C ALA A 48 -2.31 7.74 -14.68
N ARG A 49 -2.86 7.23 -13.59
CA ARG A 49 -2.97 5.79 -13.34
C ARG A 49 -3.93 5.14 -14.33
N SER A 50 -3.42 4.24 -15.13
CA SER A 50 -4.18 3.30 -15.95
C SER A 50 -3.25 2.19 -16.41
N ASP A 51 -3.79 1.04 -16.78
CA ASP A 51 -2.97 -0.07 -17.27
C ASP A 51 -2.17 0.33 -18.52
N ALA A 52 -2.79 1.12 -19.39
CA ALA A 52 -2.14 1.59 -20.62
C ALA A 52 -0.97 2.55 -20.35
N ASN A 53 -1.01 3.27 -19.24
CA ASN A 53 -0.03 4.29 -18.89
C ASN A 53 1.12 3.77 -18.02
N PHE A 54 1.11 2.50 -17.63
CA PHE A 54 2.15 1.93 -16.78
C PHE A 54 3.53 2.05 -17.44
N LEU A 55 4.50 2.59 -16.71
CA LEU A 55 5.89 2.71 -17.17
C LEU A 55 6.82 1.78 -16.42
N LEU A 56 6.90 1.90 -15.09
CA LEU A 56 7.81 1.09 -14.28
C LEU A 56 7.39 1.09 -12.81
N SER A 57 7.92 0.13 -12.07
CA SER A 57 7.88 0.08 -10.60
C SER A 57 9.17 -0.57 -10.10
N ASP A 58 9.72 -0.05 -9.03
CA ASP A 58 10.92 -0.62 -8.38
C ASP A 58 10.59 -1.44 -7.14
N VAL A 59 9.31 -1.72 -6.91
CA VAL A 59 8.82 -2.48 -5.76
C VAL A 59 7.62 -3.32 -6.20
N VAL A 60 7.43 -4.46 -5.55
CA VAL A 60 6.25 -5.31 -5.76
C VAL A 60 5.24 -5.00 -4.66
N PRO A 61 4.10 -4.38 -4.97
CA PRO A 61 3.05 -4.18 -3.99
C PRO A 61 2.30 -5.49 -3.72
N MET A 62 1.94 -5.71 -2.47
CA MET A 62 1.08 -6.81 -2.05
C MET A 62 -0.06 -6.25 -1.22
N ASP A 63 -1.27 -6.61 -1.57
CA ASP A 63 -2.46 -6.26 -0.81
C ASP A 63 -2.91 -7.49 -0.01
N CYS A 64 -2.85 -7.37 1.32
CA CYS A 64 -3.23 -8.44 2.22
C CYS A 64 -4.60 -8.12 2.81
N ASP A 65 -5.63 -8.72 2.24
CA ASP A 65 -7.01 -8.51 2.66
C ASP A 65 -7.48 -9.71 3.47
N ASN A 66 -7.95 -9.47 4.70
CA ASN A 66 -8.40 -10.52 5.61
C ASN A 66 -9.92 -10.75 5.57
N ASP A 67 -10.58 -10.36 4.50
CA ASP A 67 -12.01 -10.57 4.32
C ASP A 67 -12.37 -12.02 3.97
N HIS A 68 -11.38 -12.87 3.72
CA HIS A 68 -11.57 -14.27 3.33
C HIS A 68 -12.05 -15.17 4.47
N SER A 69 -11.91 -14.76 5.73
CA SER A 69 -12.31 -15.55 6.89
C SER A 69 -12.67 -14.67 8.08
N ASP A 70 -13.62 -15.13 8.90
CA ASP A 70 -13.94 -14.51 10.18
C ASP A 70 -13.15 -15.12 11.34
N ASP A 71 -12.37 -16.18 11.09
CA ASP A 71 -11.49 -16.79 12.09
C ASP A 71 -10.16 -16.05 12.14
N PRO A 72 -9.81 -15.43 13.28
CA PRO A 72 -8.53 -14.72 13.42
C PRO A 72 -7.29 -15.55 13.10
N LYS A 73 -7.36 -16.87 13.20
CA LYS A 73 -6.24 -17.76 12.86
C LYS A 73 -5.88 -17.71 11.38
N ASP A 74 -6.86 -17.38 10.53
CA ASP A 74 -6.69 -17.33 9.09
C ASP A 74 -6.21 -15.95 8.60
N TRP A 75 -6.16 -14.95 9.49
CA TRP A 75 -5.80 -13.60 9.09
C TRP A 75 -4.29 -13.47 8.88
N ILE A 76 -3.94 -12.73 7.83
CA ILE A 76 -2.56 -12.35 7.56
C ILE A 76 -2.23 -11.17 8.47
N THR A 77 -1.19 -11.32 9.27
CA THR A 77 -0.69 -10.30 10.19
C THR A 77 0.74 -9.94 9.82
N GLN A 78 1.26 -8.84 10.38
CA GLN A 78 2.64 -8.45 10.17
C GLN A 78 3.61 -9.55 10.62
N GLU A 79 3.31 -10.23 11.71
CA GLU A 79 4.12 -11.33 12.24
C GLU A 79 4.16 -12.50 11.28
N LYS A 80 3.03 -12.88 10.68
CA LYS A 80 2.98 -13.93 9.67
C LYS A 80 3.75 -13.54 8.41
N LEU A 81 3.62 -12.30 7.95
CA LEU A 81 4.39 -11.78 6.82
C LEU A 81 5.89 -11.84 7.09
N ALA A 82 6.33 -11.41 8.26
CA ALA A 82 7.74 -11.46 8.65
C ALA A 82 8.29 -12.88 8.63
N SER A 83 7.48 -13.87 9.04
CA SER A 83 7.85 -15.29 9.00
C SER A 83 8.00 -15.80 7.56
N PHE A 84 7.05 -15.45 6.67
CA PHE A 84 7.09 -15.88 5.26
C PHE A 84 8.18 -15.17 4.44
N LEU A 85 8.48 -13.93 4.77
CA LEU A 85 9.39 -13.06 4.01
C LEU A 85 10.71 -12.84 4.74
N SER A 86 11.18 -13.85 5.50
CA SER A 86 12.35 -13.72 6.36
C SER A 86 13.66 -13.39 5.61
N ASP A 87 13.75 -13.74 4.33
CA ASP A 87 14.90 -13.50 3.46
C ASP A 87 14.64 -12.43 2.39
N VAL A 88 13.54 -11.68 2.50
CA VAL A 88 13.16 -10.61 1.57
C VAL A 88 12.99 -9.31 2.35
N ALA A 89 13.54 -8.22 1.82
CA ALA A 89 13.29 -6.90 2.37
C ALA A 89 11.86 -6.46 2.03
N PHE A 90 11.09 -6.03 3.04
CA PHE A 90 9.73 -5.56 2.83
C PHE A 90 9.38 -4.44 3.80
N ALA A 91 8.37 -3.64 3.44
CA ALA A 91 7.77 -2.63 4.28
C ALA A 91 6.27 -2.84 4.33
N VAL A 92 5.65 -2.49 5.44
CA VAL A 92 4.21 -2.65 5.67
C VAL A 92 3.58 -1.30 5.96
N THR A 93 2.47 -1.02 5.30
CA THR A 93 1.59 0.10 5.63
C THR A 93 0.18 -0.44 5.80
N TYR A 94 -0.65 0.30 6.51
CA TYR A 94 -2.01 -0.10 6.79
C TYR A 94 -2.99 0.69 5.93
N SER A 95 -4.02 0.00 5.44
CA SER A 95 -5.10 0.65 4.69
C SER A 95 -6.01 1.43 5.64
N ARG A 96 -6.87 2.27 5.06
CA ARG A 96 -7.83 3.05 5.85
C ARG A 96 -8.82 2.18 6.63
N HIS A 97 -9.05 0.94 6.23
CA HIS A 97 -9.97 0.02 6.89
C HIS A 97 -9.28 -0.90 7.90
N HIS A 98 -7.95 -0.74 8.09
CA HIS A 98 -7.21 -1.55 9.07
C HIS A 98 -7.82 -1.41 10.45
N MET A 99 -8.19 -2.55 11.07
CA MET A 99 -8.83 -2.64 12.39
C MET A 99 -10.16 -1.90 12.49
N LEU A 100 -10.83 -1.63 11.36
CA LEU A 100 -12.16 -1.03 11.34
C LEU A 100 -13.18 -2.03 10.78
N ALA A 101 -14.42 -1.95 11.27
CA ALA A 101 -15.52 -2.72 10.71
C ALA A 101 -15.80 -2.25 9.28
N LYS A 102 -16.09 -3.21 8.38
CA LYS A 102 -16.33 -2.95 6.97
C LYS A 102 -17.56 -3.73 6.51
N GLY A 103 -18.66 -3.03 6.26
CA GLY A 103 -19.92 -3.68 5.92
C GLY A 103 -20.40 -4.56 7.07
N ASN A 104 -20.63 -5.86 6.80
CA ASN A 104 -21.01 -6.85 7.82
C ASN A 104 -19.80 -7.56 8.45
N LYS A 105 -18.59 -7.14 8.13
CA LYS A 105 -17.37 -7.75 8.66
C LYS A 105 -16.87 -7.01 9.88
N SER A 106 -16.43 -7.77 10.89
CA SER A 106 -15.82 -7.20 12.09
C SER A 106 -14.50 -6.50 11.79
N ALA A 107 -14.03 -5.67 12.72
CA ALA A 107 -12.72 -5.04 12.64
C ALA A 107 -11.61 -6.11 12.55
N ARG A 108 -10.69 -5.93 11.60
CA ARG A 108 -9.58 -6.87 11.37
C ARG A 108 -8.40 -6.18 10.69
N PRO A 109 -7.19 -6.76 10.78
CA PRO A 109 -6.01 -6.21 10.10
C PRO A 109 -6.18 -6.04 8.60
#